data_392fa8b4e77010392462777a37c77743
#
_entry.id   392fa8b4e77010392462777a37c77743
#
_cell.length_a   1.000
_cell.length_b   1.000
_cell.length_c   1.000
_cell.angle_alpha   90.00
_cell.angle_beta   90.00
_cell.angle_gamma   90.00
#
_symmetry.space_group_name_H-M   'P 1'
#
loop_
_entity.id
_entity.type
_entity.pdbx_description
1 polymer ?
#
loop_
_entity_poly.entity_id
_entity_poly.type
_entity_poly.pdbx_seq_one_letter_code
_entity_poly.pdbx_strand_id
1 'polypeptide(L)'
;VRVATNVIGSVTFTNTYKPFYTGTEIKPSKADLGKIVIHNVASGNNPDETLKDDEWEITGYSNNINASKYDANGKATTFGYVEIKVKGDSSYANQTYKVPFEIQPLLVTGDTITVPKTISYNKGYSSTDASDYKVPVVVVAKDATGKIVKTLTADDYTVKYEYVNANKKNGATNEIGDKIQATVTIKNDNYKGFTTVKDNNGQNKTVQNVKVPATNATEITAKALADSMIKVEPSSYTYTGGNIIPEFYVVDGAIILNEGKASNNDKSEEYEVVSVTNNLNVGTGKVTIKGINDNYSGTASAEFTITAADTSSVKVEIDPQKYTGKSVRPRTFKATLNGNDVTDQFEIVSYGENKEAGKGTVVLKPVDGNKNFTGANITAEFNIYQEAVRGNLSVYNKNGQKIGDSN
;
A
#
# COMPACT_ATOMS: atom_id res chain seq x y z
N VAL A 1 1.48 50.01 72.51
CA VAL A 1 1.48 50.33 71.08
C VAL A 1 1.16 49.02 70.34
N ARG A 2 -0.06 48.89 69.78
CA ARG A 2 -0.39 47.83 68.84
C ARG A 2 0.27 48.19 67.48
N VAL A 3 1.32 47.52 67.13
CA VAL A 3 1.81 47.52 65.74
C VAL A 3 0.70 46.90 64.90
N ALA A 4 0.03 47.72 64.07
CA ALA A 4 -0.89 47.20 63.12
C ALA A 4 -0.08 46.35 62.13
N THR A 5 -0.20 45.03 62.19
CA THR A 5 0.33 44.15 61.19
C THR A 5 -0.43 44.38 59.88
N ASN A 6 0.24 44.95 58.88
CA ASN A 6 -0.32 45.08 57.52
C ASN A 6 -0.73 43.68 57.04
N VAL A 7 -2.02 43.52 56.81
CA VAL A 7 -2.55 42.26 56.24
C VAL A 7 -2.45 42.36 54.73
N ILE A 8 -1.63 41.53 54.14
CA ILE A 8 -1.43 41.46 52.66
C ILE A 8 -2.61 40.77 52.02
N GLY A 9 -3.22 41.41 51.05
CA GLY A 9 -4.29 40.86 50.25
C GLY A 9 -3.77 40.03 49.06
N SER A 10 -2.81 40.60 48.32
CA SER A 10 -2.17 39.90 47.20
C SER A 10 -0.79 40.51 46.89
N VAL A 11 -0.01 39.76 46.08
CA VAL A 11 1.28 40.23 45.55
C VAL A 11 1.25 40.02 44.05
N THR A 12 1.59 41.04 43.30
CA THR A 12 1.59 41.00 41.79
C THR A 12 2.89 41.57 41.24
N PHE A 13 3.12 41.27 39.94
CA PHE A 13 4.17 41.93 39.18
C PHE A 13 3.62 43.13 38.41
N THR A 14 4.41 44.16 38.13
CA THR A 14 4.01 45.30 37.31
C THR A 14 3.94 44.95 35.83
N ASN A 15 4.74 43.99 35.37
CA ASN A 15 4.70 43.51 33.98
C ASN A 15 3.74 42.35 33.83
N THR A 16 2.97 42.35 32.77
CA THR A 16 2.19 41.18 32.37
C THR A 16 3.11 40.22 31.65
N TYR A 17 3.59 39.21 32.36
CA TYR A 17 4.44 38.16 31.79
C TYR A 17 3.60 36.93 31.49
N LYS A 18 3.44 36.61 30.20
CA LYS A 18 2.63 35.50 29.70
C LYS A 18 3.42 34.68 28.66
N PRO A 19 4.42 33.95 29.08
CA PRO A 19 5.21 33.13 28.15
C PRO A 19 4.38 31.99 27.57
N PHE A 20 4.80 31.50 26.41
CA PHE A 20 4.29 30.26 25.87
C PHE A 20 4.98 29.05 26.48
N TYR A 21 4.26 27.92 26.49
CA TYR A 21 4.81 26.61 26.84
C TYR A 21 6.04 26.29 26.01
N THR A 22 7.11 25.80 26.65
CA THR A 22 8.39 25.48 26.00
C THR A 22 8.75 23.99 26.05
N GLY A 23 8.06 23.24 26.91
CA GLY A 23 8.42 21.86 27.25
C GLY A 23 9.47 21.74 28.36
N THR A 24 9.98 22.87 28.88
CA THR A 24 10.97 22.93 29.95
C THR A 24 10.53 23.95 31.00
N GLU A 25 11.26 24.01 32.12
CA GLU A 25 11.02 25.00 33.16
C GLU A 25 11.12 26.42 32.60
N ILE A 26 10.11 27.25 32.89
CA ILE A 26 10.07 28.68 32.59
C ILE A 26 10.50 29.44 33.84
N LYS A 27 11.62 30.13 33.75
CA LYS A 27 12.27 30.85 34.85
C LYS A 27 12.37 32.34 34.49
N PRO A 28 11.29 33.11 34.66
CA PRO A 28 11.32 34.54 34.35
C PRO A 28 12.35 35.26 35.23
N SER A 29 13.05 36.21 34.64
CA SER A 29 13.96 37.14 35.30
C SER A 29 13.20 38.30 35.93
N LYS A 30 13.85 39.10 36.78
CA LYS A 30 13.31 40.35 37.28
C LYS A 30 12.92 41.33 36.15
N ALA A 31 13.70 41.35 35.08
CA ALA A 31 13.44 42.19 33.92
C ALA A 31 12.13 41.81 33.23
N ASP A 32 11.82 40.50 33.15
CA ASP A 32 10.56 40.00 32.56
C ASP A 32 9.35 40.39 33.43
N LEU A 33 9.50 40.35 34.74
CA LEU A 33 8.43 40.52 35.73
C LEU A 33 8.18 42.00 36.11
N GLY A 34 9.17 42.85 35.95
CA GLY A 34 9.12 44.20 36.42
C GLY A 34 9.25 44.31 37.94
N LYS A 35 8.47 45.20 38.56
CA LYS A 35 8.51 45.43 40.02
C LYS A 35 7.46 44.58 40.74
N ILE A 36 7.67 44.33 42.00
CA ILE A 36 6.70 43.71 42.91
C ILE A 36 5.77 44.79 43.46
N VAL A 37 4.48 44.56 43.45
CA VAL A 37 3.46 45.36 44.08
C VAL A 37 2.80 44.51 45.16
N ILE A 38 2.86 44.96 46.40
CA ILE A 38 2.17 44.37 47.55
C ILE A 38 0.86 45.13 47.73
N HIS A 39 -0.26 44.42 47.52
CA HIS A 39 -1.60 44.97 47.73
C HIS A 39 -2.04 44.67 49.15
N ASN A 40 -2.24 45.71 49.95
CA ASN A 40 -2.72 45.60 51.33
C ASN A 40 -4.22 45.37 51.36
N VAL A 41 -4.73 44.56 52.33
CA VAL A 41 -6.18 44.43 52.55
C VAL A 41 -6.67 45.72 53.16
N ALA A 42 -7.68 46.30 52.56
CA ALA A 42 -8.28 47.59 52.96
C ALA A 42 -9.02 47.48 54.33
N SER A 43 -8.30 47.53 55.41
CA SER A 43 -8.85 47.88 56.73
C SER A 43 -8.19 49.15 57.28
N GLY A 44 -8.15 50.18 56.47
CA GLY A 44 -7.57 51.48 56.79
C GLY A 44 -6.49 51.87 55.75
N ASN A 45 -6.63 52.96 55.13
CA ASN A 45 -5.79 53.79 54.26
C ASN A 45 -4.30 53.41 54.02
N ASN A 46 -3.96 52.13 53.94
CA ASN A 46 -2.59 51.70 53.57
C ASN A 46 -2.56 51.55 52.02
N PRO A 47 -1.83 52.40 51.31
CA PRO A 47 -1.68 52.26 49.85
C PRO A 47 -0.90 51.02 49.51
N ASP A 48 -1.10 50.50 48.30
CA ASP A 48 -0.24 49.47 47.75
C ASP A 48 1.22 49.95 47.75
N GLU A 49 2.12 49.02 48.05
CA GLU A 49 3.56 49.29 48.14
C GLU A 49 4.27 48.65 46.95
N THR A 50 5.07 49.41 46.22
CA THR A 50 5.89 48.92 45.13
C THR A 50 7.33 48.80 45.62
N LEU A 51 7.85 47.56 45.62
CA LEU A 51 9.22 47.27 46.01
C LEU A 51 10.24 47.66 44.94
N LYS A 52 11.40 48.18 45.35
CA LYS A 52 12.54 48.41 44.48
C LYS A 52 13.24 47.08 44.15
N ASP A 53 14.06 47.08 43.11
CA ASP A 53 14.71 45.84 42.61
C ASP A 53 15.69 45.23 43.61
N ASP A 54 16.27 45.98 44.47
CA ASP A 54 17.16 45.56 45.55
C ASP A 54 16.44 45.06 46.82
N GLU A 55 15.17 45.38 46.95
CA GLU A 55 14.34 45.04 48.10
C GLU A 55 13.75 43.61 48.04
N TRP A 56 13.98 42.87 46.96
CA TRP A 56 13.48 41.50 46.85
C TRP A 56 14.45 40.60 46.03
N GLU A 57 14.28 39.30 46.17
CA GLU A 57 15.02 38.30 45.33
C GLU A 57 14.11 37.17 44.95
N ILE A 58 14.43 36.53 43.84
CA ILE A 58 13.80 35.28 43.41
C ILE A 58 14.52 34.12 44.15
N THR A 59 13.75 33.33 44.88
CA THR A 59 14.26 32.18 45.63
C THR A 59 13.93 30.85 44.99
N GLY A 60 12.94 30.81 44.06
CA GLY A 60 12.57 29.58 43.39
C GLY A 60 11.43 29.76 42.40
N TYR A 61 11.05 28.64 41.80
CA TYR A 61 9.93 28.53 40.88
C TYR A 61 9.16 27.24 41.20
N SER A 62 7.86 27.25 40.94
CA SER A 62 7.04 26.05 41.06
C SER A 62 5.90 26.05 40.01
N ASN A 63 5.46 24.86 39.63
CA ASN A 63 4.43 24.63 38.57
C ASN A 63 4.73 25.35 37.27
N ASN A 64 5.98 25.57 36.93
CA ASN A 64 6.48 26.46 35.88
C ASN A 64 6.86 25.72 34.58
N ILE A 65 6.35 24.51 34.38
CA ILE A 65 6.62 23.70 33.17
C ILE A 65 5.41 23.68 32.24
N ASN A 66 4.24 23.32 32.76
CA ASN A 66 3.04 23.11 31.96
C ASN A 66 2.25 24.41 31.74
N ALA A 67 1.51 24.44 30.61
CA ALA A 67 0.61 25.56 30.35
C ALA A 67 -0.52 25.66 31.39
N SER A 68 -0.99 26.87 31.60
CA SER A 68 -2.13 27.17 32.45
C SER A 68 -3.41 26.54 31.89
N LYS A 69 -4.23 25.96 32.77
CA LYS A 69 -5.59 25.51 32.40
C LYS A 69 -6.55 26.71 32.43
N TYR A 70 -7.57 26.63 31.62
CA TYR A 70 -8.57 27.71 31.48
C TYR A 70 -9.97 27.18 31.74
N ASP A 71 -10.78 28.00 32.36
CA ASP A 71 -12.22 27.75 32.52
C ASP A 71 -12.99 28.01 31.20
N ALA A 72 -14.30 27.79 31.22
CA ALA A 72 -15.19 28.00 30.06
C ALA A 72 -15.23 29.47 29.58
N ASN A 73 -14.85 30.42 30.45
CA ASN A 73 -14.80 31.84 30.14
C ASN A 73 -13.42 32.32 29.65
N GLY A 74 -12.47 31.36 29.52
CA GLY A 74 -11.11 31.66 29.08
C GLY A 74 -10.22 32.27 30.16
N LYS A 75 -10.59 32.17 31.45
CA LYS A 75 -9.79 32.63 32.59
C LYS A 75 -8.88 31.50 33.06
N ALA A 76 -7.59 31.78 33.25
CA ALA A 76 -6.64 30.82 33.77
C ALA A 76 -7.03 30.36 35.19
N THR A 77 -6.98 29.07 35.42
CA THR A 77 -7.30 28.40 36.70
C THR A 77 -6.09 27.74 37.34
N THR A 78 -4.99 27.51 36.58
CA THR A 78 -3.70 27.07 37.09
C THR A 78 -2.60 28.01 36.62
N PHE A 79 -1.54 28.13 37.39
CA PHE A 79 -0.48 29.10 37.18
C PHE A 79 0.89 28.49 37.46
N GLY A 80 1.92 28.97 36.74
CA GLY A 80 3.29 28.94 37.24
C GLY A 80 3.48 29.96 38.36
N TYR A 81 4.43 29.72 39.20
CA TYR A 81 4.73 30.62 40.34
C TYR A 81 6.18 31.00 40.34
N VAL A 82 6.46 32.26 40.62
CA VAL A 82 7.76 32.75 41.09
C VAL A 82 7.73 32.84 42.59
N GLU A 83 8.69 32.24 43.27
CA GLU A 83 8.86 32.33 44.71
C GLU A 83 9.86 33.44 44.97
N ILE A 84 9.42 34.45 45.75
CA ILE A 84 10.22 35.61 46.08
C ILE A 84 10.41 35.73 47.58
N LYS A 85 11.49 36.39 47.99
CA LYS A 85 11.74 36.81 49.38
C LYS A 85 11.97 38.32 49.40
N VAL A 86 11.29 38.99 50.29
CA VAL A 86 11.50 40.42 50.54
C VAL A 86 12.72 40.60 51.43
N LYS A 87 13.58 41.55 51.10
CA LYS A 87 14.82 41.92 51.80
C LYS A 87 14.68 43.24 52.53
N GLY A 88 15.70 43.57 53.30
CA GLY A 88 15.85 44.88 53.93
C GLY A 88 15.00 45.06 55.20
N ASP A 89 14.77 46.34 55.54
CA ASP A 89 14.09 46.76 56.77
C ASP A 89 12.62 47.12 56.57
N SER A 90 12.02 46.74 55.42
CA SER A 90 10.62 46.98 55.16
C SER A 90 9.71 46.23 56.13
N SER A 91 8.48 46.66 56.33
CA SER A 91 7.46 45.94 57.11
C SER A 91 7.17 44.53 56.62
N TYR A 92 7.67 44.17 55.46
CA TYR A 92 7.53 42.83 54.82
C TYR A 92 8.83 42.02 54.79
N ALA A 93 9.90 42.53 55.40
CA ALA A 93 11.22 41.91 55.39
C ALA A 93 11.19 40.47 55.83
N ASN A 94 11.97 39.62 55.12
CA ASN A 94 12.07 38.17 55.32
C ASN A 94 10.81 37.36 55.02
N GLN A 95 9.73 37.98 54.51
CA GLN A 95 8.57 37.20 54.08
C GLN A 95 8.77 36.65 52.66
N THR A 96 8.16 35.50 52.41
CA THR A 96 8.19 34.83 51.11
C THR A 96 6.80 34.78 50.52
N TYR A 97 6.72 34.98 49.20
CA TYR A 97 5.47 34.95 48.48
C TYR A 97 5.58 34.11 47.23
N LYS A 98 4.45 33.45 46.83
CA LYS A 98 4.30 32.79 45.53
C LYS A 98 3.47 33.69 44.63
N VAL A 99 4.11 34.29 43.64
CA VAL A 99 3.46 35.22 42.72
C VAL A 99 3.13 34.47 41.40
N PRO A 100 1.85 34.39 41.04
CA PRO A 100 1.45 33.61 39.89
C PRO A 100 1.80 34.33 38.57
N PHE A 101 2.13 33.54 37.55
CA PHE A 101 2.16 33.95 36.15
C PHE A 101 1.48 32.92 35.25
N GLU A 102 0.89 33.39 34.14
CA GLU A 102 0.16 32.57 33.20
C GLU A 102 1.12 32.01 32.14
N ILE A 103 1.11 30.69 31.94
CA ILE A 103 1.84 30.05 30.85
C ILE A 103 0.83 29.72 29.74
N GLN A 104 1.00 30.33 28.57
CA GLN A 104 0.08 30.16 27.45
C GLN A 104 0.34 28.81 26.74
N PRO A 105 -0.71 28.07 26.36
CA PRO A 105 -0.56 26.87 25.53
C PRO A 105 -0.12 27.26 24.11
N LEU A 106 0.64 26.38 23.45
CA LEU A 106 0.95 26.53 22.05
C LEU A 106 -0.29 26.26 21.19
N LEU A 107 -0.35 26.86 20.02
CA LEU A 107 -1.51 26.83 19.13
C LEU A 107 -1.34 25.75 18.05
N VAL A 108 -2.41 24.99 17.83
CA VAL A 108 -2.57 24.03 16.73
C VAL A 108 -3.74 24.51 15.87
N THR A 109 -3.50 24.75 14.59
CA THR A 109 -4.46 25.25 13.63
C THR A 109 -4.46 24.37 12.38
N GLY A 110 -5.45 24.50 11.50
CA GLY A 110 -5.54 23.64 10.31
C GLY A 110 -4.30 23.68 9.40
N ASP A 111 -3.63 24.82 9.35
CA ASP A 111 -2.39 25.05 8.59
C ASP A 111 -1.14 24.46 9.28
N THR A 112 -1.24 24.05 10.54
CA THR A 112 -0.15 23.38 11.27
C THR A 112 -0.25 21.87 11.24
N ILE A 113 -1.23 21.32 10.52
CA ILE A 113 -1.44 19.90 10.32
C ILE A 113 -1.08 19.55 8.88
N THR A 114 -0.14 18.66 8.71
CA THR A 114 0.31 18.20 7.39
C THR A 114 -0.11 16.76 7.17
N VAL A 115 -0.69 16.50 6.01
CA VAL A 115 -1.03 15.17 5.49
C VAL A 115 -0.44 15.00 4.08
N PRO A 116 -0.21 13.77 3.58
CA PRO A 116 0.22 13.56 2.19
C PRO A 116 -0.85 14.09 1.23
N LYS A 117 -0.42 14.57 0.07
CA LYS A 117 -1.34 15.07 -0.96
C LYS A 117 -2.23 13.98 -1.54
N THR A 118 -1.67 12.80 -1.71
CA THR A 118 -2.33 11.65 -2.34
C THR A 118 -2.09 10.37 -1.55
N ILE A 119 -3.00 9.41 -1.71
CA ILE A 119 -2.86 8.04 -1.23
C ILE A 119 -3.45 7.10 -2.27
N SER A 120 -2.84 5.93 -2.46
CA SER A 120 -3.30 4.96 -3.44
C SER A 120 -4.60 4.29 -2.99
N TYR A 121 -5.52 4.10 -3.91
CA TYR A 121 -6.75 3.34 -3.73
C TYR A 121 -6.47 1.93 -3.14
N ASN A 122 -7.39 1.44 -2.33
CA ASN A 122 -7.39 0.07 -1.84
C ASN A 122 -8.83 -0.49 -1.84
N LYS A 123 -9.07 -1.50 -2.66
CA LYS A 123 -10.39 -2.14 -2.84
C LYS A 123 -10.94 -2.78 -1.55
N GLY A 124 -10.05 -3.23 -0.66
CA GLY A 124 -10.42 -3.88 0.60
C GLY A 124 -10.82 -2.93 1.72
N TYR A 125 -10.69 -1.59 1.53
CA TYR A 125 -11.02 -0.62 2.57
C TYR A 125 -12.50 -0.27 2.59
N SER A 126 -12.99 0.10 3.76
CA SER A 126 -14.39 0.49 3.98
C SER A 126 -14.79 1.65 3.09
N SER A 127 -16.00 1.59 2.52
CA SER A 127 -16.59 2.72 1.78
C SER A 127 -17.10 3.84 2.70
N THR A 128 -17.21 3.62 4.00
CA THR A 128 -17.77 4.58 4.97
C THR A 128 -16.80 4.98 6.07
N ASP A 129 -15.74 4.20 6.29
CA ASP A 129 -14.71 4.48 7.32
C ASP A 129 -13.35 4.72 6.66
N ALA A 130 -12.95 5.98 6.58
CA ALA A 130 -11.67 6.38 6.00
C ALA A 130 -10.44 6.04 6.88
N SER A 131 -10.65 5.54 8.11
CA SER A 131 -9.56 5.21 9.03
C SER A 131 -8.70 4.04 8.56
N ASP A 132 -9.23 3.17 7.69
CA ASP A 132 -8.50 2.05 7.09
C ASP A 132 -7.22 2.50 6.37
N TYR A 133 -7.24 3.70 5.79
CA TYR A 133 -6.09 4.26 5.09
C TYR A 133 -4.92 4.64 5.99
N LYS A 134 -5.16 4.85 7.29
CA LYS A 134 -4.12 5.24 8.27
C LYS A 134 -3.26 6.39 7.75
N VAL A 135 -3.91 7.41 7.16
CA VAL A 135 -3.22 8.55 6.56
C VAL A 135 -2.22 9.14 7.57
N PRO A 136 -0.93 9.27 7.23
CA PRO A 136 0.05 9.88 8.12
C PRO A 136 -0.30 11.34 8.40
N VAL A 137 -0.31 11.72 9.68
CA VAL A 137 -0.59 13.08 10.11
C VAL A 137 0.58 13.61 10.91
N VAL A 138 1.11 14.76 10.52
CA VAL A 138 2.14 15.49 11.27
C VAL A 138 1.49 16.76 11.82
N VAL A 139 1.54 16.92 13.15
CA VAL A 139 0.98 18.06 13.85
C VAL A 139 2.11 18.87 14.49
N VAL A 140 2.16 20.16 14.20
CA VAL A 140 3.11 21.08 14.84
C VAL A 140 2.34 22.16 15.60
N ALA A 141 2.92 22.61 16.71
CA ALA A 141 2.36 23.69 17.52
C ALA A 141 3.22 24.95 17.40
N LYS A 142 2.56 26.11 17.34
CA LYS A 142 3.13 27.44 17.15
C LYS A 142 2.89 28.33 18.36
N ASP A 143 3.78 29.29 18.59
CA ASP A 143 3.51 30.44 19.47
C ASP A 143 2.63 31.50 18.77
N ALA A 144 2.31 32.58 19.46
CA ALA A 144 1.50 33.67 18.89
C ALA A 144 2.17 34.44 17.73
N THR A 145 3.48 34.30 17.58
CA THR A 145 4.21 34.92 16.46
C THR A 145 4.16 34.06 15.19
N GLY A 146 3.59 32.86 15.29
CA GLY A 146 3.54 31.87 14.21
C GLY A 146 4.79 31.00 14.10
N LYS A 147 5.75 31.12 15.03
CA LYS A 147 6.95 30.28 15.08
C LYS A 147 6.59 28.88 15.55
N ILE A 148 7.04 27.87 14.80
CA ILE A 148 6.91 26.46 15.22
C ILE A 148 7.83 26.23 16.42
N VAL A 149 7.25 25.74 17.51
CA VAL A 149 7.94 25.45 18.76
C VAL A 149 8.07 23.94 18.98
N LYS A 150 7.06 23.15 18.61
CA LYS A 150 7.00 21.73 18.92
C LYS A 150 6.32 20.93 17.81
N THR A 151 6.86 19.73 17.51
CA THR A 151 6.12 18.67 16.80
C THR A 151 5.46 17.78 17.85
N LEU A 152 4.18 17.55 17.73
CA LEU A 152 3.38 16.76 18.66
C LEU A 152 3.56 15.26 18.40
N THR A 153 3.36 14.48 19.44
CA THR A 153 3.39 13.00 19.39
C THR A 153 1.98 12.41 19.50
N ALA A 154 1.82 11.13 19.26
CA ALA A 154 0.54 10.43 19.38
C ALA A 154 -0.09 10.50 20.80
N ASP A 155 0.70 10.82 21.83
CA ASP A 155 0.20 11.04 23.18
C ASP A 155 -0.52 12.38 23.33
N ASP A 156 -0.22 13.34 22.49
CA ASP A 156 -0.75 14.72 22.56
C ASP A 156 -2.08 14.88 21.85
N TYR A 157 -2.46 13.98 20.91
CA TYR A 157 -3.68 14.11 20.12
C TYR A 157 -4.25 12.76 19.67
N THR A 158 -5.49 12.79 19.18
CA THR A 158 -6.13 11.71 18.40
C THR A 158 -6.52 12.23 17.03
N VAL A 159 -6.66 11.32 16.06
CA VAL A 159 -7.08 11.66 14.70
C VAL A 159 -8.33 10.87 14.33
N LYS A 160 -9.32 11.55 13.76
CA LYS A 160 -10.46 10.95 13.08
C LYS A 160 -10.36 11.26 11.59
N TYR A 161 -10.74 10.29 10.74
CA TYR A 161 -10.73 10.44 9.29
C TYR A 161 -12.14 10.36 8.74
N GLU A 162 -12.43 11.17 7.73
CA GLU A 162 -13.71 11.20 7.04
C GLU A 162 -13.46 11.34 5.54
N TYR A 163 -14.25 10.62 4.72
CA TYR A 163 -14.27 10.87 3.29
C TYR A 163 -14.97 12.18 3.00
N VAL A 164 -14.39 13.01 2.13
CA VAL A 164 -14.94 14.29 1.72
C VAL A 164 -14.83 14.47 0.21
N ASN A 165 -15.87 15.00 -0.41
CA ASN A 165 -15.85 15.41 -1.80
C ASN A 165 -16.84 16.57 -2.01
N ALA A 166 -16.33 17.76 -2.29
CA ALA A 166 -17.15 18.96 -2.48
C ALA A 166 -18.14 18.87 -3.65
N ASN A 167 -17.88 17.97 -4.60
CA ASN A 167 -18.67 17.82 -5.82
C ASN A 167 -19.73 16.71 -5.74
N LYS A 168 -19.76 15.90 -4.66
CA LYS A 168 -20.71 14.79 -4.49
C LYS A 168 -21.85 15.16 -3.55
N LYS A 169 -23.10 15.08 -4.04
CA LYS A 169 -24.30 15.34 -3.24
C LYS A 169 -24.58 14.27 -2.17
N ASN A 170 -24.14 13.04 -2.37
CA ASN A 170 -24.46 11.88 -1.52
C ASN A 170 -23.29 11.39 -0.65
N GLY A 171 -22.37 12.29 -0.32
CA GLY A 171 -21.20 11.94 0.47
C GLY A 171 -20.07 11.31 -0.34
N ALA A 172 -18.87 11.51 0.16
CA ALA A 172 -17.66 10.89 -0.36
C ALA A 172 -17.51 9.48 0.21
N THR A 173 -16.88 8.60 -0.57
CA THR A 173 -16.64 7.20 -0.23
C THR A 173 -15.22 6.81 -0.62
N ASN A 174 -14.90 5.51 -0.58
CA ASN A 174 -13.62 4.99 -1.06
C ASN A 174 -13.59 4.93 -2.60
N GLU A 175 -13.48 6.08 -3.25
CA GLU A 175 -13.44 6.21 -4.72
C GLU A 175 -12.33 7.17 -5.16
N ILE A 176 -11.86 6.99 -6.39
CA ILE A 176 -10.84 7.87 -6.98
C ILE A 176 -11.37 9.31 -7.07
N GLY A 177 -10.51 10.26 -6.68
CA GLY A 177 -10.83 11.69 -6.62
C GLY A 177 -11.58 12.11 -5.36
N ASP A 178 -12.05 11.18 -4.52
CA ASP A 178 -12.50 11.50 -3.18
C ASP A 178 -11.29 11.80 -2.29
N LYS A 179 -11.50 12.54 -1.21
CA LYS A 179 -10.44 12.95 -0.31
C LYS A 179 -10.69 12.44 1.10
N ILE A 180 -9.61 12.22 1.82
CA ILE A 180 -9.63 11.86 3.24
C ILE A 180 -9.25 13.09 4.04
N GLN A 181 -10.19 13.61 4.80
CA GLN A 181 -9.98 14.74 5.70
C GLN A 181 -9.66 14.24 7.11
N ALA A 182 -8.53 14.69 7.65
CA ALA A 182 -8.17 14.42 9.04
C ALA A 182 -8.74 15.50 9.97
N THR A 183 -9.25 15.06 11.12
CA THR A 183 -9.64 15.91 12.24
C THR A 183 -8.82 15.52 13.45
N VAL A 184 -8.00 16.45 13.94
CA VAL A 184 -7.13 16.29 15.10
C VAL A 184 -7.82 16.80 16.35
N THR A 185 -7.90 15.98 17.39
CA THR A 185 -8.40 16.36 18.72
C THR A 185 -7.25 16.37 19.69
N ILE A 186 -6.96 17.52 20.29
CA ILE A 186 -5.89 17.71 21.27
C ILE A 186 -6.29 17.10 22.62
N LYS A 187 -5.40 16.31 23.21
CA LYS A 187 -5.56 15.67 24.54
C LYS A 187 -4.79 16.37 25.64
N ASN A 188 -3.73 17.09 25.30
CA ASN A 188 -2.77 17.66 26.21
C ASN A 188 -3.00 19.18 26.36
N ASP A 189 -3.24 19.65 27.60
CA ASP A 189 -3.53 21.05 27.91
C ASP A 189 -2.38 22.04 27.57
N ASN A 190 -1.18 21.54 27.31
CA ASN A 190 -0.05 22.34 26.85
C ASN A 190 -0.24 22.88 25.43
N TYR A 191 -1.23 22.36 24.72
CA TYR A 191 -1.59 22.75 23.35
C TYR A 191 -3.07 23.14 23.27
N LYS A 192 -3.35 24.10 22.46
CA LYS A 192 -4.73 24.58 22.21
C LYS A 192 -5.03 24.52 20.73
N GLY A 193 -5.89 23.58 20.35
CA GLY A 193 -6.43 23.48 19.01
C GLY A 193 -7.92 23.76 19.05
N PHE A 194 -8.43 24.55 18.11
CA PHE A 194 -9.88 24.78 18.01
C PHE A 194 -10.31 25.06 16.58
N THR A 195 -11.52 24.63 16.28
CA THR A 195 -12.27 25.04 15.10
C THR A 195 -13.59 25.65 15.58
N THR A 196 -13.99 26.76 14.97
CA THR A 196 -15.31 27.30 15.18
C THR A 196 -16.30 26.53 14.32
N VAL A 197 -17.26 25.88 14.95
CA VAL A 197 -18.37 25.18 14.28
C VAL A 197 -19.69 25.88 14.63
N LYS A 198 -20.67 25.76 13.78
CA LYS A 198 -22.04 26.21 14.09
C LYS A 198 -22.73 25.14 14.94
N ASP A 199 -23.36 25.52 16.03
CA ASP A 199 -24.23 24.66 16.81
C ASP A 199 -25.60 24.46 16.13
N ASN A 200 -26.48 23.68 16.75
CA ASN A 200 -27.84 23.40 16.25
C ASN A 200 -28.74 24.67 16.12
N ASN A 201 -28.36 25.79 16.74
CA ASN A 201 -29.04 27.05 16.68
C ASN A 201 -28.37 28.06 15.73
N GLY A 202 -27.35 27.61 14.98
CA GLY A 202 -26.57 28.45 14.05
C GLY A 202 -25.56 29.38 14.73
N GLN A 203 -25.35 29.25 16.05
CA GLN A 203 -24.36 30.02 16.78
C GLN A 203 -22.95 29.41 16.68
N ASN A 204 -21.94 30.27 16.69
CA ASN A 204 -20.56 29.82 16.65
C ASN A 204 -20.17 29.16 17.98
N LYS A 205 -19.79 27.89 17.91
CA LYS A 205 -19.25 27.13 19.03
C LYS A 205 -17.80 26.73 18.71
N THR A 206 -16.91 27.03 19.65
CA THR A 206 -15.51 26.57 19.57
C THR A 206 -15.39 25.14 20.09
N VAL A 207 -14.83 24.25 19.29
CA VAL A 207 -14.52 22.86 19.68
C VAL A 207 -13.02 22.63 19.60
N GLN A 208 -12.47 21.80 20.47
CA GLN A 208 -11.02 21.49 20.50
C GLN A 208 -10.61 20.48 19.40
N ASN A 209 -11.29 20.55 18.26
CA ASN A 209 -11.00 19.74 17.10
C ASN A 209 -10.46 20.63 16.00
N VAL A 210 -9.36 20.25 15.40
CA VAL A 210 -8.74 20.98 14.30
C VAL A 210 -8.89 20.16 13.03
N LYS A 211 -9.69 20.63 12.08
CA LYS A 211 -9.81 20.01 10.76
C LYS A 211 -8.71 20.48 9.82
N VAL A 212 -8.10 19.56 9.12
CA VAL A 212 -7.31 19.91 7.94
C VAL A 212 -8.23 20.55 6.91
N PRO A 213 -7.87 21.71 6.32
CA PRO A 213 -8.68 22.30 5.26
C PRO A 213 -8.99 21.29 4.15
N ALA A 214 -10.23 21.28 3.66
CA ALA A 214 -10.67 20.33 2.62
C ALA A 214 -9.79 20.41 1.34
N THR A 215 -9.25 21.60 1.05
CA THR A 215 -8.29 21.80 -0.05
C THR A 215 -6.98 21.04 0.13
N ASN A 216 -6.61 20.78 1.39
CA ASN A 216 -5.36 20.10 1.77
C ASN A 216 -5.60 18.63 2.20
N ALA A 217 -6.84 18.15 2.13
CA ALA A 217 -7.17 16.75 2.42
C ALA A 217 -6.49 15.81 1.42
N THR A 218 -6.15 14.60 1.88
CA THR A 218 -5.46 13.57 1.08
C THR A 218 -6.38 13.02 0.00
N GLU A 219 -6.00 13.13 -1.27
CA GLU A 219 -6.78 12.64 -2.40
C GLU A 219 -6.49 11.15 -2.66
N ILE A 220 -7.55 10.37 -2.90
CA ILE A 220 -7.44 8.97 -3.31
C ILE A 220 -7.14 8.93 -4.79
N THR A 221 -6.02 8.30 -5.16
CA THR A 221 -5.56 8.16 -6.54
C THR A 221 -5.50 6.70 -6.97
N ALA A 222 -5.49 6.47 -8.28
CA ALA A 222 -5.38 5.12 -8.83
C ALA A 222 -4.17 4.38 -8.26
N LYS A 223 -4.35 3.09 -7.99
CA LYS A 223 -3.27 2.20 -7.59
C LYS A 223 -2.55 1.67 -8.81
N ALA A 224 -1.24 1.83 -8.86
CA ALA A 224 -0.44 1.21 -9.91
C ALA A 224 -0.42 -0.32 -9.73
N LEU A 225 -0.68 -1.07 -10.82
CA LEU A 225 -0.46 -2.50 -10.84
C LEU A 225 1.03 -2.80 -10.63
N ALA A 226 1.33 -3.85 -9.89
CA ALA A 226 2.69 -4.32 -9.63
C ALA A 226 2.82 -5.80 -9.96
N ASP A 227 4.01 -6.21 -10.41
CA ASP A 227 4.32 -7.59 -10.77
C ASP A 227 4.00 -8.57 -9.62
N SER A 228 4.26 -8.14 -8.38
CA SER A 228 3.98 -8.92 -7.17
C SER A 228 2.50 -9.21 -6.93
N MET A 229 1.59 -8.50 -7.60
CA MET A 229 0.14 -8.72 -7.53
C MET A 229 -0.29 -9.94 -8.36
N ILE A 230 0.48 -10.32 -9.38
CA ILE A 230 0.16 -11.46 -10.26
C ILE A 230 0.68 -12.75 -9.64
N LYS A 231 -0.19 -13.75 -9.51
CA LYS A 231 0.11 -15.08 -8.99
C LYS A 231 -0.14 -16.11 -10.09
N VAL A 232 0.93 -16.66 -10.65
CA VAL A 232 0.85 -17.71 -11.67
C VAL A 232 0.92 -19.06 -10.97
N GLU A 233 -0.13 -19.88 -11.12
CA GLU A 233 -0.25 -21.20 -10.49
C GLU A 233 -0.92 -22.21 -11.43
N PRO A 234 -0.20 -23.26 -11.87
CA PRO A 234 1.19 -23.59 -11.54
C PRO A 234 2.19 -22.63 -12.19
N SER A 235 3.35 -22.44 -11.55
CA SER A 235 4.43 -21.57 -12.09
C SER A 235 5.29 -22.25 -13.17
N SER A 236 5.03 -23.52 -13.44
CA SER A 236 5.77 -24.32 -14.41
C SER A 236 4.84 -25.24 -15.22
N TYR A 237 5.05 -25.28 -16.51
CA TYR A 237 4.31 -26.08 -17.50
C TYR A 237 5.27 -26.93 -18.30
N THR A 238 4.81 -28.13 -18.71
CA THR A 238 5.56 -28.96 -19.67
C THR A 238 5.24 -28.52 -21.09
N TYR A 239 6.22 -28.50 -21.98
CA TYR A 239 6.06 -28.22 -23.40
C TYR A 239 4.95 -29.10 -24.01
N THR A 240 4.04 -28.48 -24.79
CA THR A 240 2.86 -29.15 -25.34
C THR A 240 2.85 -29.24 -26.87
N GLY A 241 3.83 -28.65 -27.54
CA GLY A 241 3.82 -28.47 -28.98
C GLY A 241 2.99 -27.28 -29.48
N GLY A 242 2.28 -26.61 -28.58
CA GLY A 242 1.45 -25.44 -28.87
C GLY A 242 1.65 -24.34 -27.82
N ASN A 243 1.06 -23.17 -28.06
CA ASN A 243 1.11 -22.05 -27.13
C ASN A 243 0.49 -22.42 -25.79
N ILE A 244 1.18 -22.11 -24.70
CA ILE A 244 0.72 -22.28 -23.33
C ILE A 244 0.11 -20.97 -22.85
N ILE A 245 -1.12 -21.02 -22.37
CA ILE A 245 -1.77 -19.94 -21.66
C ILE A 245 -1.73 -20.28 -20.18
N PRO A 246 -0.93 -19.55 -19.36
CA PRO A 246 -0.80 -19.85 -17.96
C PRO A 246 -2.09 -19.54 -17.20
N GLU A 247 -2.39 -20.33 -16.17
CA GLU A 247 -3.41 -19.97 -15.18
C GLU A 247 -2.79 -18.99 -14.18
N PHE A 248 -3.49 -17.92 -13.87
CA PHE A 248 -3.04 -16.92 -12.91
C PHE A 248 -4.23 -16.15 -12.33
N TYR A 249 -3.98 -15.46 -11.23
CA TYR A 249 -4.91 -14.49 -10.64
C TYR A 249 -4.16 -13.26 -10.14
N VAL A 250 -4.87 -12.15 -10.01
CA VAL A 250 -4.30 -10.86 -9.59
C VAL A 250 -4.89 -10.47 -8.25
N VAL A 251 -4.05 -10.06 -7.29
CA VAL A 251 -4.49 -9.74 -5.93
C VAL A 251 -4.06 -8.34 -5.51
N ASP A 252 -4.95 -7.64 -4.83
CA ASP A 252 -4.66 -6.44 -4.06
C ASP A 252 -4.85 -6.75 -2.57
N GLY A 253 -3.76 -7.01 -1.87
CA GLY A 253 -3.81 -7.54 -0.51
C GLY A 253 -4.50 -8.90 -0.46
N ALA A 254 -5.65 -8.99 0.20
CA ALA A 254 -6.47 -10.21 0.28
C ALA A 254 -7.59 -10.28 -0.79
N ILE A 255 -7.73 -9.28 -1.63
CA ILE A 255 -8.84 -9.18 -2.60
C ILE A 255 -8.35 -9.60 -3.99
N ILE A 256 -9.09 -10.50 -4.63
CA ILE A 256 -8.86 -10.88 -6.02
C ILE A 256 -9.47 -9.81 -6.93
N LEU A 257 -8.70 -9.39 -7.92
CA LEU A 257 -9.15 -8.47 -8.97
C LEU A 257 -9.80 -9.25 -10.11
N ASN A 258 -10.79 -8.63 -10.76
CA ASN A 258 -11.53 -9.23 -11.86
C ASN A 258 -10.88 -8.90 -13.20
N GLU A 259 -10.69 -9.95 -14.01
CA GLU A 259 -10.31 -9.80 -15.41
C GLU A 259 -11.47 -9.32 -16.25
N GLY A 260 -11.20 -8.50 -17.23
CA GLY A 260 -12.18 -8.01 -18.18
C GLY A 260 -11.54 -7.45 -19.44
N LYS A 261 -12.27 -6.57 -20.12
CA LYS A 261 -11.79 -5.86 -21.32
C LYS A 261 -12.14 -4.39 -21.23
N ALA A 262 -11.19 -3.52 -21.53
CA ALA A 262 -11.40 -2.08 -21.56
C ALA A 262 -12.60 -1.67 -22.45
N SER A 263 -12.90 -2.46 -23.50
CA SER A 263 -14.04 -2.25 -24.39
C SER A 263 -15.42 -2.47 -23.76
N ASN A 264 -15.49 -3.23 -22.65
CA ASN A 264 -16.75 -3.54 -21.95
C ASN A 264 -17.29 -2.35 -21.16
N ASN A 265 -16.40 -1.41 -20.79
CA ASN A 265 -16.70 -0.27 -19.93
C ASN A 265 -17.39 -0.68 -18.61
N ASP A 266 -17.06 -1.87 -18.10
CA ASP A 266 -17.56 -2.41 -16.85
C ASP A 266 -16.60 -2.04 -15.72
N LYS A 267 -17.06 -1.23 -14.79
CA LYS A 267 -16.25 -0.76 -13.65
C LYS A 267 -15.91 -1.85 -12.64
N SER A 268 -16.56 -3.01 -12.68
CA SER A 268 -16.25 -4.15 -11.85
C SER A 268 -15.04 -4.95 -12.34
N GLU A 269 -14.65 -4.75 -13.61
CA GLU A 269 -13.47 -5.34 -14.24
C GLU A 269 -12.26 -4.41 -13.98
N GLU A 270 -11.18 -4.93 -13.40
CA GLU A 270 -10.04 -4.13 -12.97
C GLU A 270 -8.84 -4.20 -13.92
N TYR A 271 -8.64 -5.32 -14.61
CA TYR A 271 -7.51 -5.49 -15.51
C TYR A 271 -7.89 -6.32 -16.75
N GLU A 272 -7.10 -6.15 -17.80
CA GLU A 272 -7.15 -7.00 -19.01
C GLU A 272 -5.79 -7.65 -19.25
N VAL A 273 -5.78 -8.83 -19.89
CA VAL A 273 -4.56 -9.46 -20.38
C VAL A 273 -4.17 -8.80 -21.70
N VAL A 274 -3.01 -8.16 -21.69
CA VAL A 274 -2.45 -7.50 -22.89
C VAL A 274 -1.74 -8.48 -23.78
N SER A 275 -0.95 -9.38 -23.20
CA SER A 275 -0.18 -10.37 -23.96
C SER A 275 0.30 -11.55 -23.11
N VAL A 276 0.46 -12.69 -23.78
CA VAL A 276 1.27 -13.82 -23.31
C VAL A 276 2.34 -14.04 -24.35
N THR A 277 3.60 -13.97 -23.93
CA THR A 277 4.76 -14.03 -24.85
C THR A 277 5.75 -15.13 -24.43
N ASN A 278 6.59 -15.58 -25.37
CA ASN A 278 7.56 -16.66 -25.16
C ASN A 278 6.92 -17.94 -24.59
N ASN A 279 5.67 -18.17 -24.96
CA ASN A 279 4.82 -19.21 -24.36
C ASN A 279 4.69 -20.49 -25.23
N LEU A 280 5.56 -20.63 -26.24
CA LEU A 280 5.57 -21.80 -27.13
C LEU A 280 6.70 -22.79 -26.76
N ASN A 281 7.93 -22.34 -26.68
CA ASN A 281 9.12 -23.19 -26.50
C ASN A 281 9.59 -23.23 -25.04
N VAL A 282 10.41 -24.24 -24.75
CA VAL A 282 11.11 -24.35 -23.45
C VAL A 282 11.86 -23.07 -23.10
N GLY A 283 11.68 -22.59 -21.89
CA GLY A 283 12.24 -21.34 -21.40
C GLY A 283 11.30 -20.60 -20.45
N THR A 284 11.40 -19.27 -20.47
CA THR A 284 10.57 -18.40 -19.62
C THR A 284 9.50 -17.72 -20.47
N GLY A 285 8.24 -18.08 -20.23
CA GLY A 285 7.08 -17.38 -20.73
C GLY A 285 6.70 -16.19 -19.84
N LYS A 286 5.95 -15.24 -20.38
CA LYS A 286 5.58 -14.02 -19.69
C LYS A 286 4.12 -13.63 -19.99
N VAL A 287 3.34 -13.41 -18.94
CA VAL A 287 2.02 -12.79 -19.04
C VAL A 287 2.12 -11.30 -18.65
N THR A 288 1.45 -10.44 -19.40
CA THR A 288 1.38 -8.99 -19.13
C THR A 288 -0.07 -8.57 -19.06
N ILE A 289 -0.41 -7.82 -18.00
CA ILE A 289 -1.73 -7.27 -17.74
C ILE A 289 -1.68 -5.73 -17.74
N LYS A 290 -2.84 -5.10 -17.89
CA LYS A 290 -3.03 -3.66 -17.83
C LYS A 290 -4.29 -3.32 -17.05
N GLY A 291 -4.23 -2.29 -16.21
CA GLY A 291 -5.40 -1.72 -15.52
C GLY A 291 -6.37 -1.08 -16.53
N ILE A 292 -7.67 -1.33 -16.37
CA ILE A 292 -8.70 -0.89 -17.32
C ILE A 292 -9.80 -0.03 -16.71
N ASN A 293 -9.80 0.15 -15.39
CA ASN A 293 -10.73 1.06 -14.72
C ASN A 293 -9.99 2.19 -14.01
N ASP A 294 -10.75 3.14 -13.44
CA ASP A 294 -10.18 4.32 -12.79
C ASP A 294 -9.37 3.96 -11.52
N ASN A 295 -9.64 2.79 -10.90
CA ASN A 295 -9.03 2.39 -9.63
C ASN A 295 -7.62 1.82 -9.78
N TYR A 296 -7.31 1.21 -10.94
CA TYR A 296 -6.02 0.58 -11.19
C TYR A 296 -5.39 1.12 -12.46
N SER A 297 -4.10 1.39 -12.43
CA SER A 297 -3.37 2.00 -13.54
C SER A 297 -2.08 1.25 -13.87
N GLY A 298 -1.55 1.52 -15.06
CA GLY A 298 -0.28 0.95 -15.52
C GLY A 298 -0.39 -0.50 -15.98
N THR A 299 0.77 -1.13 -16.12
CA THR A 299 0.94 -2.53 -16.55
C THR A 299 1.79 -3.27 -15.56
N ALA A 300 1.53 -4.56 -15.41
CA ALA A 300 2.33 -5.49 -14.62
C ALA A 300 2.56 -6.79 -15.37
N SER A 301 3.58 -7.55 -15.01
CA SER A 301 3.94 -8.80 -15.69
C SER A 301 4.36 -9.86 -14.69
N ALA A 302 4.12 -11.12 -15.04
CA ALA A 302 4.68 -12.26 -14.32
C ALA A 302 5.23 -13.29 -15.28
N GLU A 303 6.22 -14.04 -14.82
CA GLU A 303 6.89 -15.08 -15.58
C GLU A 303 6.43 -16.47 -15.14
N PHE A 304 6.51 -17.42 -16.08
CA PHE A 304 6.31 -18.84 -15.83
C PHE A 304 7.34 -19.65 -16.61
N THR A 305 7.62 -20.87 -16.15
CA THR A 305 8.62 -21.72 -16.76
C THR A 305 7.97 -22.74 -17.70
N ILE A 306 8.55 -22.97 -18.88
CA ILE A 306 8.20 -24.08 -19.76
C ILE A 306 9.35 -25.07 -19.72
N THR A 307 9.09 -26.30 -19.29
CA THR A 307 10.04 -27.39 -19.20
C THR A 307 9.93 -28.34 -20.41
N ALA A 308 10.97 -29.08 -20.72
CA ALA A 308 10.96 -30.00 -21.83
C ALA A 308 9.95 -31.15 -21.62
N ALA A 309 9.32 -31.57 -22.70
CA ALA A 309 8.52 -32.79 -22.72
C ALA A 309 9.38 -34.02 -22.91
N ASP A 310 8.97 -35.14 -22.31
CA ASP A 310 9.62 -36.41 -22.56
C ASP A 310 9.24 -36.94 -23.95
N THR A 311 10.23 -37.43 -24.72
CA THR A 311 10.05 -38.01 -26.05
C THR A 311 9.07 -39.19 -26.08
N SER A 312 8.89 -39.89 -24.96
CA SER A 312 7.90 -40.98 -24.84
C SER A 312 6.44 -40.52 -24.95
N SER A 313 6.20 -39.20 -24.78
CA SER A 313 4.87 -38.61 -24.96
C SER A 313 4.53 -38.27 -26.41
N VAL A 314 5.49 -38.42 -27.32
CA VAL A 314 5.32 -38.12 -28.74
C VAL A 314 4.74 -39.32 -29.48
N LYS A 315 3.63 -39.12 -30.18
CA LYS A 315 3.06 -40.12 -31.06
C LYS A 315 3.63 -39.94 -32.46
N VAL A 316 4.20 -41.02 -32.98
CA VAL A 316 4.77 -41.06 -34.33
C VAL A 316 3.94 -41.99 -35.22
N GLU A 317 3.57 -41.51 -36.40
CA GLU A 317 2.85 -42.23 -37.43
C GLU A 317 3.70 -42.26 -38.70
N ILE A 318 3.80 -43.45 -39.32
CA ILE A 318 4.53 -43.69 -40.56
C ILE A 318 3.59 -44.44 -41.50
N ASP A 319 3.42 -43.94 -42.71
CA ASP A 319 2.55 -44.57 -43.70
C ASP A 319 3.05 -46.02 -44.04
N PRO A 320 2.11 -46.96 -44.24
CA PRO A 320 2.44 -48.28 -44.70
C PRO A 320 3.31 -48.28 -45.96
N GLN A 321 4.34 -49.10 -45.99
CA GLN A 321 5.29 -49.21 -47.09
C GLN A 321 5.13 -50.51 -47.85
N LYS A 322 5.36 -50.50 -49.19
CA LYS A 322 5.32 -51.68 -50.01
C LYS A 322 6.56 -52.52 -49.82
N TYR A 323 6.38 -53.84 -49.64
CA TYR A 323 7.47 -54.82 -49.65
C TYR A 323 8.17 -54.81 -51.01
N THR A 324 9.51 -54.73 -51.00
CA THR A 324 10.33 -54.64 -52.24
C THR A 324 11.37 -55.75 -52.36
N GLY A 325 11.43 -56.68 -51.40
CA GLY A 325 12.54 -57.69 -51.35
C GLY A 325 13.87 -57.08 -50.85
N LYS A 326 13.90 -55.78 -50.54
CA LYS A 326 15.07 -55.06 -50.02
C LYS A 326 14.67 -54.34 -48.76
N SER A 327 15.62 -53.83 -47.94
CA SER A 327 15.39 -53.04 -46.76
C SER A 327 14.53 -51.79 -47.12
N VAL A 328 13.38 -51.64 -46.48
CA VAL A 328 12.46 -50.52 -46.65
C VAL A 328 12.86 -49.38 -45.70
N ARG A 329 12.99 -48.15 -46.23
CA ARG A 329 13.44 -46.95 -45.51
C ARG A 329 12.49 -45.80 -45.74
N PRO A 330 11.43 -45.68 -44.93
CA PRO A 330 10.53 -44.50 -45.02
C PRO A 330 11.33 -43.23 -44.80
N ARG A 331 10.99 -42.18 -45.59
CA ARG A 331 11.63 -40.86 -45.49
C ARG A 331 10.74 -39.82 -44.82
N THR A 332 9.46 -40.13 -44.68
CA THR A 332 8.45 -39.27 -44.09
C THR A 332 7.79 -39.93 -42.90
N PHE A 333 7.48 -39.17 -41.92
CA PHE A 333 6.74 -39.55 -40.74
C PHE A 333 5.91 -38.33 -40.28
N LYS A 334 4.94 -38.52 -39.40
CA LYS A 334 4.24 -37.50 -38.69
C LYS A 334 4.45 -37.71 -37.19
N ALA A 335 4.94 -36.66 -36.51
CA ALA A 335 5.10 -36.67 -35.05
C ALA A 335 4.14 -35.67 -34.42
N THR A 336 3.42 -36.09 -33.41
CA THR A 336 2.46 -35.23 -32.71
C THR A 336 2.65 -35.31 -31.19
N LEU A 337 2.47 -34.15 -30.51
CA LEU A 337 2.46 -34.06 -29.05
C LEU A 337 1.15 -33.34 -28.63
N ASN A 338 0.30 -34.00 -27.82
CA ASN A 338 -0.99 -33.49 -27.43
C ASN A 338 -1.88 -32.96 -28.59
N GLY A 339 -1.73 -33.62 -29.77
CA GLY A 339 -2.45 -33.23 -31.00
C GLY A 339 -1.77 -32.13 -31.83
N ASN A 340 -0.74 -31.48 -31.32
CA ASN A 340 0.05 -30.49 -32.06
C ASN A 340 1.12 -31.21 -32.92
N ASP A 341 1.31 -30.71 -34.14
CA ASP A 341 2.33 -31.20 -35.04
C ASP A 341 3.72 -30.73 -34.61
N VAL A 342 4.61 -31.67 -34.35
CA VAL A 342 6.01 -31.45 -33.94
C VAL A 342 6.99 -32.19 -34.87
N THR A 343 6.55 -32.51 -36.07
CA THR A 343 7.31 -33.31 -37.03
C THR A 343 8.67 -32.70 -37.38
N ASP A 344 8.73 -31.39 -37.55
CA ASP A 344 9.94 -30.62 -37.84
C ASP A 344 10.98 -30.61 -36.72
N GLN A 345 10.59 -31.03 -35.53
CA GLN A 345 11.45 -31.11 -34.38
C GLN A 345 12.19 -32.45 -34.24
N PHE A 346 11.93 -33.40 -35.15
CA PHE A 346 12.54 -34.73 -35.13
C PHE A 346 13.23 -35.08 -36.45
N GLU A 347 14.26 -35.91 -36.36
CA GLU A 347 14.95 -36.45 -37.50
C GLU A 347 15.13 -37.98 -37.37
N ILE A 348 15.21 -38.69 -38.52
CA ILE A 348 15.45 -40.12 -38.56
C ILE A 348 16.96 -40.36 -38.42
N VAL A 349 17.34 -41.15 -37.44
CA VAL A 349 18.76 -41.52 -37.17
C VAL A 349 19.11 -42.92 -37.62
N SER A 350 18.14 -43.85 -37.58
CA SER A 350 18.42 -45.25 -38.02
C SER A 350 17.13 -45.98 -38.40
N TYR A 351 17.31 -47.13 -39.01
CA TYR A 351 16.23 -48.02 -39.42
C TYR A 351 16.51 -49.42 -38.86
N GLY A 352 15.47 -50.19 -38.59
CA GLY A 352 15.59 -51.62 -38.42
C GLY A 352 16.01 -52.34 -39.70
N GLU A 353 16.08 -53.66 -39.69
CA GLU A 353 16.41 -54.42 -40.94
C GLU A 353 15.35 -54.21 -42.02
N ASN A 354 14.07 -54.17 -41.66
CA ASN A 354 12.92 -53.83 -42.49
C ASN A 354 12.90 -54.57 -43.86
N LYS A 355 13.35 -55.85 -43.87
CA LYS A 355 13.49 -56.64 -45.08
C LYS A 355 12.30 -57.53 -45.38
N GLU A 356 11.52 -57.87 -44.35
CA GLU A 356 10.38 -58.78 -44.47
C GLU A 356 9.06 -58.02 -44.42
N ALA A 357 8.01 -58.62 -44.97
CA ALA A 357 6.65 -58.13 -44.79
C ALA A 357 6.22 -58.27 -43.33
N GLY A 358 5.45 -57.29 -42.85
CA GLY A 358 5.05 -57.22 -41.44
C GLY A 358 5.41 -55.89 -40.81
N LYS A 359 6.03 -55.92 -39.59
CA LYS A 359 6.43 -54.70 -38.88
C LYS A 359 7.86 -54.28 -39.19
N GLY A 360 8.02 -53.04 -39.64
CA GLY A 360 9.31 -52.37 -39.74
C GLY A 360 9.47 -51.35 -38.62
N THR A 361 10.69 -50.89 -38.38
CA THR A 361 10.99 -49.88 -37.35
C THR A 361 11.87 -48.74 -37.88
N VAL A 362 11.66 -47.57 -37.32
CA VAL A 362 12.45 -46.35 -37.55
C VAL A 362 12.82 -45.77 -36.20
N VAL A 363 14.03 -45.29 -36.04
CA VAL A 363 14.47 -44.58 -34.83
C VAL A 363 14.61 -43.11 -35.15
N LEU A 364 13.93 -42.30 -34.32
CA LEU A 364 13.96 -40.84 -34.40
C LEU A 364 14.61 -40.25 -33.16
N LYS A 365 15.25 -39.11 -33.33
CA LYS A 365 15.71 -38.25 -32.21
C LYS A 365 15.21 -36.82 -32.43
N PRO A 366 15.13 -35.98 -31.38
CA PRO A 366 15.01 -34.54 -31.57
C PRO A 366 16.15 -33.99 -32.41
N VAL A 367 15.87 -33.02 -33.28
CA VAL A 367 16.92 -32.35 -34.08
C VAL A 367 17.97 -31.73 -33.18
N ASP A 368 19.24 -31.65 -33.61
CA ASP A 368 20.34 -31.17 -32.82
C ASP A 368 20.06 -29.70 -32.33
N GLY A 369 20.29 -29.46 -31.05
CA GLY A 369 20.00 -28.15 -30.42
C GLY A 369 18.56 -27.94 -29.98
N ASN A 370 17.65 -28.88 -30.27
CA ASN A 370 16.28 -28.82 -29.76
C ASN A 370 16.24 -28.90 -28.23
N LYS A 371 15.56 -27.96 -27.59
CA LYS A 371 15.40 -27.90 -26.12
C LYS A 371 14.00 -28.31 -25.64
N ASN A 372 13.08 -28.48 -26.57
CA ASN A 372 11.67 -28.78 -26.26
C ASN A 372 11.46 -30.23 -25.81
N PHE A 373 12.40 -31.10 -26.13
CA PHE A 373 12.32 -32.51 -25.80
C PHE A 373 13.51 -33.00 -24.98
N THR A 374 13.25 -33.97 -24.11
CA THR A 374 14.23 -34.73 -23.34
C THR A 374 13.87 -36.20 -23.41
N GLY A 375 14.78 -37.07 -23.03
CA GLY A 375 14.55 -38.53 -22.99
C GLY A 375 15.29 -39.30 -24.07
N ALA A 376 14.88 -40.55 -24.29
CA ALA A 376 15.50 -41.46 -25.24
C ALA A 376 15.01 -41.22 -26.69
N ASN A 377 15.75 -41.75 -27.67
CA ASN A 377 15.28 -41.81 -29.05
C ASN A 377 13.96 -42.60 -29.16
N ILE A 378 13.09 -42.19 -30.06
CA ILE A 378 11.79 -42.81 -30.30
C ILE A 378 11.98 -43.94 -31.32
N THR A 379 11.56 -45.15 -30.95
CA THR A 379 11.45 -46.26 -31.93
C THR A 379 9.99 -46.35 -32.38
N ALA A 380 9.73 -45.98 -33.63
CA ALA A 380 8.38 -46.03 -34.22
C ALA A 380 8.25 -47.23 -35.16
N GLU A 381 7.10 -47.89 -35.12
CA GLU A 381 6.76 -49.01 -35.99
C GLU A 381 5.96 -48.58 -37.19
N PHE A 382 6.09 -49.26 -38.32
CA PHE A 382 5.25 -49.12 -39.49
C PHE A 382 4.99 -50.49 -40.14
N ASN A 383 3.95 -50.57 -40.98
CA ASN A 383 3.60 -51.80 -41.68
C ASN A 383 4.32 -51.89 -43.02
N ILE A 384 4.93 -53.05 -43.34
CA ILE A 384 5.46 -53.43 -44.65
C ILE A 384 4.45 -54.41 -45.22
N TYR A 385 3.72 -54.03 -46.26
CA TYR A 385 2.68 -54.87 -46.84
C TYR A 385 3.13 -55.49 -48.14
N GLN A 386 2.74 -56.74 -48.33
CA GLN A 386 2.86 -57.41 -49.63
C GLN A 386 1.64 -57.08 -50.47
N GLU A 387 1.88 -56.67 -51.71
CA GLU A 387 0.76 -56.50 -52.66
C GLU A 387 0.20 -57.86 -53.00
N ALA A 388 -1.09 -58.01 -52.87
CA ALA A 388 -1.75 -59.25 -53.28
C ALA A 388 -1.53 -59.46 -54.77
N VAL A 389 -0.82 -60.51 -55.11
CA VAL A 389 -0.70 -60.92 -56.51
C VAL A 389 -2.09 -61.35 -56.97
N ARG A 390 -2.75 -60.47 -57.69
CA ARG A 390 -3.95 -60.89 -58.41
C ARG A 390 -3.49 -61.63 -59.66
N GLY A 391 -3.38 -62.92 -59.59
CA GLY A 391 -3.15 -63.78 -60.77
C GLY A 391 -4.37 -64.61 -61.02
N ASN A 392 -4.78 -64.71 -62.29
CA ASN A 392 -5.74 -65.74 -62.65
C ASN A 392 -5.07 -67.11 -62.54
N LEU A 393 -5.52 -67.91 -61.60
CA LEU A 393 -5.10 -69.27 -61.51
C LEU A 393 -5.85 -70.11 -62.54
N SER A 394 -5.17 -70.52 -63.55
CA SER A 394 -5.74 -71.43 -64.49
C SER A 394 -5.34 -72.90 -64.10
N VAL A 395 -6.36 -73.68 -63.86
CA VAL A 395 -6.16 -75.09 -63.56
C VAL A 395 -6.21 -75.96 -64.81
N TYR A 396 -5.22 -76.81 -64.99
CA TYR A 396 -5.13 -77.69 -66.17
C TYR A 396 -5.22 -79.19 -65.68
N ASN A 397 -5.89 -80.05 -66.49
CA ASN A 397 -5.90 -81.50 -66.25
C ASN A 397 -4.56 -82.14 -66.61
N LYS A 398 -4.44 -83.39 -66.27
CA LYS A 398 -3.19 -84.21 -66.54
C LYS A 398 -2.78 -84.25 -68.01
N ASN A 399 -3.73 -83.89 -68.91
CA ASN A 399 -3.50 -83.90 -70.38
C ASN A 399 -3.16 -82.47 -70.90
N GLY A 400 -2.93 -81.52 -70.03
CA GLY A 400 -2.66 -80.10 -70.39
C GLY A 400 -3.87 -79.28 -70.83
N GLN A 401 -5.06 -79.76 -70.66
CA GLN A 401 -6.26 -78.98 -70.98
C GLN A 401 -6.67 -78.15 -69.80
N LYS A 402 -6.98 -76.82 -70.04
CA LYS A 402 -7.47 -75.91 -69.02
C LYS A 402 -8.86 -76.31 -68.58
N ILE A 403 -9.09 -76.54 -67.29
CA ILE A 403 -10.33 -77.05 -66.71
C ILE A 403 -11.05 -76.02 -65.81
N GLY A 404 -10.42 -74.87 -65.53
CA GLY A 404 -11.00 -73.80 -64.76
C GLY A 404 -10.11 -72.60 -64.60
N ASP A 405 -10.76 -71.42 -64.33
CA ASP A 405 -10.14 -70.18 -63.87
C ASP A 405 -10.75 -69.83 -62.49
N SER A 406 -9.92 -69.46 -61.55
CA SER A 406 -10.42 -68.77 -60.32
C SER A 406 -10.29 -67.26 -60.49
N ASN A 407 -11.36 -66.59 -60.39
CA ASN A 407 -11.36 -65.13 -60.33
C ASN A 407 -10.89 -64.63 -58.99
#